data_10bb630aec23bff034ce55f9af0689c1
#
_entry.id   10bb630aec23bff034ce55f9af0689c1
#
_cell.length_a   1.000
_cell.length_b   1.000
_cell.length_c   1.000
_cell.angle_alpha   90.00
_cell.angle_beta   90.00
_cell.angle_gamma   90.00
#
_symmetry.space_group_name_H-M   'P 1'
#
loop_
_entity.id
_entity.type
_entity.pdbx_description
1 polymer ?
#
loop_
_entity_poly.entity_id
_entity_poly.type
_entity_poly.pdbx_seq_one_letter_code
_entity_poly.pdbx_strand_id
1 'polypeptide(L)'
;QFKKWAATSQYSLTELFPTVHRKNIELLDLSVSSSWIGHQTDFNNIDFFQFKIDQLQQEHPTKIISGGYLEPRPLYTATAYDKIGNYGPESRTIHLGIDFWLPTNTPVHALFDGEIAIAVNDHGDKEYGGLVVLKHKEEDLEFYTLYGHLNPASVLHYQKGDKILKGQKIGVLGDKTVNGNWSPHLHFQVMLSLLDYTTDFPGVAYANQIAVWKSLCIDPNALFHIKNLQTKKNTSNEKLIEYRKQHLGKGLSLQYKEPLKMVRGEGVYLLDELGRKYLDTVNNVAHVGHEHPTVVKAGQEQTAVLNTNSRYLHENINLLAKEILATLPPELSVVHFVNSGSEANELAIRMAKTVTGKEDVIASQVGYHGNTNICVDISSYKFDGKGGKGAPDHTHIFPLPDAFRGKYR
;
A
#
# COMPACT_ATOMS: atom_id res chain seq x y z
N GLN A 1 18.32 4.90 27.10
CA GLN A 1 17.72 4.85 28.45
C GLN A 1 16.30 4.27 28.41
N PHE A 2 15.32 4.84 27.66
CA PHE A 2 13.93 4.39 27.63
C PHE A 2 13.79 2.88 27.35
N LYS A 3 14.42 2.34 26.31
CA LYS A 3 14.32 0.91 25.96
C LYS A 3 14.84 -0.02 27.07
N LYS A 4 15.85 0.41 27.83
CA LYS A 4 16.37 -0.38 28.95
C LYS A 4 15.37 -0.37 30.11
N TRP A 5 14.80 0.78 30.43
CA TRP A 5 13.77 0.93 31.46
C TRP A 5 12.50 0.16 31.06
N ALA A 6 12.01 0.33 29.83
CA ALA A 6 10.81 -0.36 29.35
C ALA A 6 10.98 -1.89 29.31
N ALA A 7 12.20 -2.41 29.11
CA ALA A 7 12.46 -3.85 29.10
C ALA A 7 12.23 -4.51 30.47
N THR A 8 12.30 -3.76 31.56
CA THR A 8 12.03 -4.24 32.94
C THR A 8 10.62 -3.92 33.40
N SER A 9 9.88 -3.10 32.65
CA SER A 9 8.52 -2.67 32.96
C SER A 9 7.51 -3.63 32.35
N GLN A 10 6.40 -3.89 33.02
CA GLN A 10 5.29 -4.68 32.49
C GLN A 10 4.00 -3.90 32.67
N TYR A 11 3.49 -3.36 31.58
CA TYR A 11 2.17 -2.73 31.52
C TYR A 11 1.23 -3.62 30.73
N SER A 12 -0.03 -3.60 31.08
CA SER A 12 -1.04 -4.40 30.40
C SER A 12 -2.07 -3.53 29.71
N LEU A 13 -2.71 -4.06 28.67
CA LEU A 13 -3.84 -3.39 28.02
C LEU A 13 -5.02 -3.17 28.96
N THR A 14 -5.14 -3.97 30.05
CA THR A 14 -6.18 -3.79 31.06
C THR A 14 -5.94 -2.58 31.96
N GLU A 15 -4.70 -2.08 32.06
CA GLU A 15 -4.43 -0.79 32.74
C GLU A 15 -4.84 0.38 31.85
N LEU A 16 -4.64 0.27 30.54
CA LEU A 16 -5.06 1.28 29.57
C LEU A 16 -6.58 1.29 29.35
N PHE A 17 -7.21 0.09 29.36
CA PHE A 17 -8.63 -0.13 29.11
C PHE A 17 -9.26 -1.02 30.22
N PRO A 18 -9.45 -0.54 31.45
CA PRO A 18 -9.92 -1.39 32.58
C PRO A 18 -11.31 -2.00 32.38
N THR A 19 -12.14 -1.41 31.52
CA THR A 19 -13.50 -1.90 31.24
C THR A 19 -13.53 -2.93 30.10
N VAL A 20 -12.38 -3.20 29.44
CA VAL A 20 -12.29 -4.13 28.31
C VAL A 20 -11.76 -5.48 28.79
N HIS A 21 -12.61 -6.51 28.76
CA HIS A 21 -12.27 -7.86 29.24
C HIS A 21 -11.57 -8.75 28.18
N ARG A 22 -10.90 -8.14 27.19
CA ARG A 22 -10.13 -8.80 26.15
C ARG A 22 -8.65 -8.75 26.51
N LYS A 23 -7.97 -9.90 26.49
CA LYS A 23 -6.59 -9.99 27.01
C LYS A 23 -5.51 -10.07 25.94
N ASN A 24 -5.90 -10.45 24.73
CA ASN A 24 -4.98 -10.65 23.60
C ASN A 24 -5.30 -9.68 22.47
N ILE A 25 -4.42 -9.58 21.50
CA ILE A 25 -4.66 -8.79 20.29
C ILE A 25 -4.86 -9.68 19.08
N GLU A 26 -5.59 -9.16 18.10
CA GLU A 26 -5.55 -9.57 16.69
C GLU A 26 -4.90 -8.44 15.90
N LEU A 27 -3.79 -8.76 15.21
CA LEU A 27 -3.07 -7.77 14.42
C LEU A 27 -3.82 -7.52 13.11
N LEU A 28 -4.23 -6.29 12.89
CA LEU A 28 -4.78 -5.80 11.64
C LEU A 28 -3.65 -5.22 10.79
N ASP A 29 -3.37 -5.85 9.64
CA ASP A 29 -2.41 -5.37 8.66
C ASP A 29 -3.05 -4.30 7.78
N LEU A 30 -2.72 -3.03 8.04
CA LEU A 30 -3.11 -1.87 7.23
C LEU A 30 -1.98 -1.36 6.33
N SER A 31 -0.93 -2.16 6.15
CA SER A 31 0.20 -1.77 5.30
C SER A 31 -0.22 -1.60 3.83
N VAL A 32 0.59 -0.86 3.08
CA VAL A 32 0.39 -0.63 1.63
C VAL A 32 0.19 -1.93 0.86
N SER A 33 0.86 -3.01 1.29
CA SER A 33 0.76 -4.33 0.63
C SER A 33 -0.44 -5.18 1.08
N SER A 34 -1.24 -4.69 2.02
CA SER A 34 -2.37 -5.46 2.55
C SER A 34 -3.55 -5.51 1.59
N SER A 35 -4.04 -6.70 1.31
CA SER A 35 -5.29 -6.90 0.57
C SER A 35 -6.53 -6.61 1.43
N TRP A 36 -6.40 -6.63 2.77
CA TRP A 36 -7.52 -6.37 3.67
C TRP A 36 -8.06 -4.95 3.55
N ILE A 37 -7.19 -3.96 3.30
CA ILE A 37 -7.59 -2.55 3.12
C ILE A 37 -8.60 -2.39 1.98
N GLY A 38 -8.43 -3.11 0.87
CA GLY A 38 -9.24 -2.93 -0.34
C GLY A 38 -8.83 -1.71 -1.16
N HIS A 39 -9.74 -1.27 -2.02
CA HIS A 39 -9.55 -0.11 -2.88
C HIS A 39 -9.71 1.21 -2.09
N GLN A 40 -9.18 2.32 -2.63
CA GLN A 40 -9.29 3.64 -2.01
C GLN A 40 -10.73 4.07 -1.73
N THR A 41 -11.68 3.72 -2.58
CA THR A 41 -13.10 3.98 -2.34
C THR A 41 -13.66 3.23 -1.13
N ASP A 42 -13.11 2.06 -0.82
CA ASP A 42 -13.56 1.21 0.28
C ASP A 42 -13.06 1.75 1.62
N PHE A 43 -11.76 2.04 1.72
CA PHE A 43 -11.20 2.51 3.00
C PHE A 43 -11.50 3.99 3.29
N ASN A 44 -11.83 4.80 2.30
CA ASN A 44 -12.34 6.16 2.51
C ASN A 44 -13.85 6.19 2.83
N ASN A 45 -14.58 5.12 2.57
CA ASN A 45 -15.93 4.95 3.07
C ASN A 45 -15.87 4.48 4.53
N ILE A 46 -15.99 5.41 5.47
CA ILE A 46 -15.82 5.13 6.90
C ILE A 46 -16.84 4.10 7.43
N ASP A 47 -18.06 4.07 6.89
CA ASP A 47 -19.09 3.11 7.32
C ASP A 47 -18.74 1.70 6.84
N PHE A 48 -18.19 1.57 5.64
CA PHE A 48 -17.72 0.30 5.12
C PHE A 48 -16.45 -0.18 5.86
N PHE A 49 -15.53 0.74 6.16
CA PHE A 49 -14.35 0.42 6.93
C PHE A 49 -14.73 -0.05 8.35
N GLN A 50 -15.66 0.65 9.01
CA GLN A 50 -16.19 0.25 10.32
C GLN A 50 -16.85 -1.14 10.25
N PHE A 51 -17.67 -1.40 9.24
CA PHE A 51 -18.28 -2.71 9.04
C PHE A 51 -17.23 -3.84 8.95
N LYS A 52 -16.12 -3.62 8.24
CA LYS A 52 -15.02 -4.59 8.17
C LYS A 52 -14.33 -4.81 9.52
N ILE A 53 -14.14 -3.75 10.31
CA ILE A 53 -13.61 -3.85 11.68
C ILE A 53 -14.57 -4.67 12.55
N ASP A 54 -15.86 -4.42 12.46
CA ASP A 54 -16.89 -5.14 13.23
C ASP A 54 -16.93 -6.63 12.88
N GLN A 55 -16.83 -6.97 11.59
CA GLN A 55 -16.70 -8.36 11.14
C GLN A 55 -15.46 -9.04 11.73
N LEU A 56 -14.29 -8.40 11.63
CA LEU A 56 -13.05 -8.92 12.18
C LEU A 56 -13.14 -9.09 13.71
N GLN A 57 -13.83 -8.18 14.40
CA GLN A 57 -14.08 -8.27 15.83
C GLN A 57 -15.01 -9.43 16.19
N GLN A 58 -16.01 -9.73 15.36
CA GLN A 58 -16.88 -10.90 15.53
C GLN A 58 -16.14 -12.22 15.34
N GLU A 59 -15.20 -12.27 14.40
CA GLU A 59 -14.31 -13.43 14.19
C GLU A 59 -13.34 -13.64 15.37
N HIS A 60 -12.98 -12.54 16.06
CA HIS A 60 -12.04 -12.55 17.19
C HIS A 60 -12.63 -11.90 18.46
N PRO A 61 -13.72 -12.43 19.04
CA PRO A 61 -14.50 -11.75 20.09
C PRO A 61 -13.73 -11.54 21.40
N THR A 62 -12.68 -12.32 21.65
CA THR A 62 -11.87 -12.26 22.87
C THR A 62 -10.60 -11.43 22.73
N LYS A 63 -10.34 -10.87 21.52
CA LYS A 63 -9.14 -10.10 21.22
C LYS A 63 -9.47 -8.63 20.98
N ILE A 64 -8.50 -7.75 21.20
CA ILE A 64 -8.54 -6.36 20.77
C ILE A 64 -7.92 -6.30 19.36
N ILE A 65 -8.64 -5.73 18.41
CA ILE A 65 -8.08 -5.46 17.08
C ILE A 65 -7.06 -4.34 17.22
N SER A 66 -5.85 -4.51 16.70
CA SER A 66 -4.75 -3.56 16.86
C SER A 66 -3.92 -3.43 15.60
N GLY A 67 -3.44 -2.24 15.30
CA GLY A 67 -2.56 -1.93 14.16
C GLY A 67 -1.14 -1.56 14.58
N GLY A 68 -0.19 -1.74 13.68
CA GLY A 68 1.23 -1.75 13.98
C GLY A 68 1.92 -0.39 13.99
N TYR A 69 3.02 -0.32 14.74
CA TYR A 69 3.98 0.79 14.78
C TYR A 69 4.91 0.76 13.56
N LEU A 70 5.24 1.96 13.02
CA LEU A 70 6.02 2.16 11.79
C LEU A 70 5.45 1.43 10.56
N GLU A 71 4.15 1.25 10.53
CA GLU A 71 3.44 0.63 9.43
C GLU A 71 3.19 1.66 8.32
N PRO A 72 3.70 1.41 7.09
CA PRO A 72 3.39 2.27 5.95
C PRO A 72 1.95 2.02 5.49
N ARG A 73 1.09 3.03 5.56
CA ARG A 73 -0.35 2.93 5.27
C ARG A 73 -0.76 3.83 4.10
N PRO A 74 -1.66 3.42 3.21
CA PRO A 74 -2.21 4.26 2.15
C PRO A 74 -3.43 5.08 2.60
N LEU A 75 -3.79 5.06 3.88
CA LEU A 75 -5.05 5.60 4.42
C LEU A 75 -5.09 7.13 4.55
N TYR A 76 -3.95 7.80 4.49
CA TYR A 76 -3.81 9.23 4.74
C TYR A 76 -3.99 10.01 3.44
N THR A 77 -5.25 10.17 3.02
CA THR A 77 -5.64 10.68 1.70
C THR A 77 -6.04 12.16 1.69
N ALA A 78 -6.13 12.81 2.85
CA ALA A 78 -6.38 14.24 2.92
C ALA A 78 -5.15 15.05 2.46
N THR A 79 -5.39 16.19 1.82
CA THR A 79 -4.32 17.05 1.28
C THR A 79 -3.36 17.59 2.35
N ALA A 80 -3.79 17.65 3.61
CA ALA A 80 -2.95 18.03 4.76
C ALA A 80 -1.75 17.08 4.97
N TYR A 81 -1.82 15.85 4.47
CA TYR A 81 -0.72 14.87 4.55
C TYR A 81 0.28 15.00 3.41
N ASP A 82 -0.03 15.77 2.37
CA ASP A 82 0.78 15.87 1.16
C ASP A 82 1.73 17.07 1.18
N LYS A 83 2.85 16.91 0.52
CA LYS A 83 3.77 17.99 0.15
C LYS A 83 4.37 17.72 -1.22
N ILE A 84 4.91 18.77 -1.84
CA ILE A 84 5.77 18.60 -3.01
C ILE A 84 7.19 18.35 -2.51
N GLY A 85 7.69 17.15 -2.74
CA GLY A 85 9.08 16.77 -2.48
C GLY A 85 9.98 16.98 -3.68
N ASN A 86 11.24 16.56 -3.57
CA ASN A 86 12.23 16.71 -4.65
C ASN A 86 11.91 15.87 -5.90
N TYR A 87 11.10 14.83 -5.76
CA TYR A 87 10.76 13.88 -6.83
C TYR A 87 9.26 13.85 -7.14
N GLY A 88 8.51 14.85 -6.72
CA GLY A 88 7.07 14.95 -6.92
C GLY A 88 6.27 14.90 -5.61
N PRO A 89 4.96 14.62 -5.68
CA PRO A 89 4.11 14.55 -4.50
C PRO A 89 4.56 13.47 -3.52
N GLU A 90 4.68 13.83 -2.24
CA GLU A 90 4.98 12.91 -1.13
C GLU A 90 3.85 13.00 -0.11
N SER A 91 3.36 11.86 0.36
CA SER A 91 2.36 11.78 1.44
C SER A 91 2.99 11.22 2.70
N ARG A 92 2.49 11.66 3.86
CA ARG A 92 2.85 11.03 5.14
C ARG A 92 2.17 9.66 5.21
N THR A 93 2.94 8.59 5.20
CA THR A 93 2.42 7.21 5.15
C THR A 93 2.78 6.38 6.37
N ILE A 94 3.84 6.77 7.11
CA ILE A 94 4.40 5.98 8.20
C ILE A 94 3.67 6.27 9.51
N HIS A 95 2.92 5.31 10.02
CA HIS A 95 2.20 5.39 11.28
C HIS A 95 3.16 5.35 12.48
N LEU A 96 3.08 6.31 13.41
CA LEU A 96 4.06 6.50 14.48
C LEU A 96 3.64 5.92 15.84
N GLY A 97 2.42 5.43 15.95
CA GLY A 97 1.86 4.84 17.16
C GLY A 97 1.39 3.41 16.97
N ILE A 98 0.57 2.96 17.91
CA ILE A 98 -0.23 1.74 17.82
C ILE A 98 -1.69 2.14 17.93
N ASP A 99 -2.54 1.54 17.09
CA ASP A 99 -3.98 1.73 17.15
C ASP A 99 -4.66 0.55 17.82
N PHE A 100 -5.68 0.85 18.61
CA PHE A 100 -6.54 -0.13 19.27
C PHE A 100 -8.00 0.17 18.94
N TRP A 101 -8.62 -0.64 18.08
CA TRP A 101 -10.03 -0.50 17.70
C TRP A 101 -10.93 -1.04 18.80
N LEU A 102 -11.71 -0.16 19.38
CA LEU A 102 -12.63 -0.42 20.47
C LEU A 102 -13.91 0.41 20.31
N PRO A 103 -15.02 0.01 20.91
CA PRO A 103 -16.29 0.76 20.81
C PRO A 103 -16.16 2.23 21.25
N THR A 104 -16.93 3.10 20.62
CA THR A 104 -17.13 4.48 21.09
C THR A 104 -17.45 4.53 22.58
N ASN A 105 -17.00 5.59 23.26
CA ASN A 105 -17.12 5.79 24.69
C ASN A 105 -16.34 4.80 25.57
N THR A 106 -15.48 3.95 25.01
CA THR A 106 -14.54 3.15 25.81
C THR A 106 -13.64 4.08 26.62
N PRO A 107 -13.59 3.94 27.97
CA PRO A 107 -12.70 4.75 28.80
C PRO A 107 -11.23 4.42 28.55
N VAL A 108 -10.41 5.47 28.48
CA VAL A 108 -8.96 5.39 28.34
C VAL A 108 -8.29 5.93 29.60
N HIS A 109 -7.34 5.19 30.14
CA HIS A 109 -6.69 5.51 31.42
C HIS A 109 -5.19 5.74 31.26
N ALA A 110 -4.63 6.56 32.15
CA ALA A 110 -3.18 6.84 32.18
C ALA A 110 -2.39 5.61 32.65
N LEU A 111 -1.34 5.27 31.94
CA LEU A 111 -0.41 4.19 32.33
C LEU A 111 0.59 4.62 33.42
N PHE A 112 0.85 5.92 33.51
CA PHE A 112 1.87 6.51 34.40
C PHE A 112 1.31 7.75 35.08
N ASP A 113 1.92 8.13 36.21
CA ASP A 113 1.77 9.48 36.72
C ASP A 113 2.36 10.50 35.72
N GLY A 114 1.76 11.67 35.63
CA GLY A 114 2.24 12.67 34.69
C GLY A 114 1.55 14.02 34.84
N GLU A 115 1.81 14.86 33.87
CA GLU A 115 1.13 16.16 33.75
C GLU A 115 0.69 16.39 32.30
N ILE A 116 -0.41 17.10 32.12
CA ILE A 116 -0.91 17.51 30.81
C ILE A 116 0.13 18.41 30.13
N ALA A 117 0.65 17.96 29.01
CA ALA A 117 1.48 18.78 28.11
C ALA A 117 0.62 19.44 27.03
N ILE A 118 -0.33 18.69 26.45
CA ILE A 118 -1.29 19.15 25.44
C ILE A 118 -2.65 18.52 25.75
N ALA A 119 -3.74 19.30 25.68
CA ALA A 119 -5.11 18.82 25.67
C ALA A 119 -5.94 19.73 24.76
N VAL A 120 -6.35 19.24 23.61
CA VAL A 120 -7.01 20.04 22.57
C VAL A 120 -8.07 19.25 21.81
N ASN A 121 -8.91 19.95 21.06
CA ASN A 121 -9.68 19.38 19.97
C ASN A 121 -8.93 19.71 18.65
N ASP A 122 -8.21 18.73 18.15
CA ASP A 122 -7.55 18.78 16.85
C ASP A 122 -8.57 18.39 15.78
N HIS A 123 -9.42 19.36 15.41
CA HIS A 123 -10.56 19.14 14.54
C HIS A 123 -10.16 19.23 13.06
N GLY A 124 -10.68 18.35 12.26
CA GLY A 124 -10.47 18.28 10.82
C GLY A 124 -10.70 16.87 10.31
N ASP A 125 -10.89 16.74 9.01
CA ASP A 125 -10.95 15.42 8.38
C ASP A 125 -9.57 14.75 8.46
N LYS A 126 -9.56 13.53 9.00
CA LYS A 126 -8.35 12.74 9.25
C LYS A 126 -7.39 13.27 10.32
N GLU A 127 -7.80 14.26 11.13
CA GLU A 127 -7.06 14.71 12.32
C GLU A 127 -7.44 13.89 13.57
N TYR A 128 -6.94 14.26 14.75
CA TYR A 128 -7.14 13.45 15.96
C TYR A 128 -8.51 13.60 16.64
N GLY A 129 -9.23 14.70 16.43
CA GLY A 129 -10.33 15.04 17.34
C GLY A 129 -9.81 15.38 18.72
N GLY A 130 -10.33 14.75 19.76
CA GLY A 130 -9.79 14.93 21.12
C GLY A 130 -8.39 14.33 21.23
N LEU A 131 -7.42 15.17 21.59
CA LEU A 131 -6.01 14.84 21.73
C LEU A 131 -5.53 15.18 23.12
N VAL A 132 -4.89 14.22 23.79
CA VAL A 132 -4.17 14.44 25.06
C VAL A 132 -2.75 13.94 24.92
N VAL A 133 -1.80 14.77 25.36
CA VAL A 133 -0.39 14.38 25.53
C VAL A 133 0.00 14.58 26.98
N LEU A 134 0.48 13.52 27.60
CA LEU A 134 1.00 13.54 28.98
C LEU A 134 2.53 13.55 28.96
N LYS A 135 3.11 14.37 29.81
CA LYS A 135 4.54 14.37 30.14
C LYS A 135 4.77 13.51 31.38
N HIS A 136 5.71 12.61 31.31
CA HIS A 136 6.08 11.69 32.40
C HIS A 136 7.53 11.89 32.83
N LYS A 137 7.77 11.60 34.10
CA LYS A 137 9.13 11.57 34.66
C LYS A 137 9.26 10.33 35.53
N GLU A 138 10.05 9.37 35.07
CA GLU A 138 10.38 8.14 35.78
C GLU A 138 11.89 8.13 36.08
N GLU A 139 12.26 8.28 37.34
CA GLU A 139 13.67 8.49 37.74
C GLU A 139 14.32 9.67 36.98
N ASP A 140 15.35 9.41 36.19
CA ASP A 140 16.05 10.37 35.33
C ASP A 140 15.55 10.38 33.87
N LEU A 141 14.44 9.68 33.61
CA LEU A 141 13.87 9.53 32.27
C LEU A 141 12.64 10.44 32.11
N GLU A 142 12.70 11.32 31.12
CA GLU A 142 11.54 12.12 30.67
C GLU A 142 11.05 11.58 29.33
N PHE A 143 9.75 11.38 29.21
CA PHE A 143 9.09 10.96 27.97
C PHE A 143 7.63 11.41 27.95
N TYR A 144 6.97 11.19 26.83
CA TYR A 144 5.59 11.61 26.61
C TYR A 144 4.76 10.44 26.07
N THR A 145 3.46 10.43 26.43
CA THR A 145 2.47 9.55 25.81
C THR A 145 1.36 10.37 25.17
N LEU A 146 0.95 9.98 23.98
CA LEU A 146 -0.10 10.62 23.21
C LEU A 146 -1.31 9.69 23.13
N TYR A 147 -2.49 10.26 23.33
CA TYR A 147 -3.79 9.60 23.26
C TYR A 147 -4.67 10.37 22.27
N GLY A 148 -4.80 9.84 21.07
CA GLY A 148 -5.58 10.43 19.97
C GLY A 148 -6.94 9.79 19.80
N HIS A 149 -7.82 10.44 19.06
CA HIS A 149 -9.17 10.04 18.68
C HIS A 149 -10.14 9.93 19.88
N LEU A 150 -9.86 10.70 20.93
CA LEU A 150 -10.76 10.84 22.05
C LEU A 150 -11.96 11.73 21.72
N ASN A 151 -13.02 11.62 22.50
CA ASN A 151 -14.12 12.56 22.44
C ASN A 151 -13.67 13.92 23.03
N PRO A 152 -13.69 15.03 22.26
CA PRO A 152 -13.24 16.34 22.73
C PRO A 152 -13.91 16.79 24.02
N ALA A 153 -15.21 16.52 24.21
CA ALA A 153 -15.94 16.88 25.42
C ALA A 153 -15.36 16.21 26.68
N SER A 154 -14.66 15.08 26.53
CA SER A 154 -14.05 14.37 27.64
C SER A 154 -12.64 14.87 28.01
N VAL A 155 -12.03 15.74 27.20
CA VAL A 155 -10.63 16.15 27.39
C VAL A 155 -10.42 17.66 27.47
N LEU A 156 -11.34 18.49 26.97
CA LEU A 156 -11.18 19.94 26.91
C LEU A 156 -11.24 20.67 28.26
N HIS A 157 -11.56 19.96 29.35
CA HIS A 157 -11.51 20.52 30.71
C HIS A 157 -10.09 20.53 31.29
N TYR A 158 -9.14 19.78 30.70
CA TYR A 158 -7.75 19.77 31.16
C TYR A 158 -6.99 21.05 30.72
N GLN A 159 -6.08 21.47 31.58
CA GLN A 159 -5.14 22.55 31.31
C GLN A 159 -3.70 22.05 31.36
N LYS A 160 -2.82 22.69 30.62
CA LYS A 160 -1.38 22.38 30.66
C LYS A 160 -0.85 22.48 32.09
N GLY A 161 -0.18 21.43 32.55
CA GLY A 161 0.35 21.32 33.91
C GLY A 161 -0.55 20.58 34.89
N ASP A 162 -1.82 20.30 34.54
CA ASP A 162 -2.69 19.48 35.38
C ASP A 162 -2.07 18.10 35.64
N LYS A 163 -2.11 17.66 36.89
CA LYS A 163 -1.56 16.38 37.30
C LYS A 163 -2.54 15.25 37.02
N ILE A 164 -2.03 14.20 36.43
CA ILE A 164 -2.76 12.96 36.14
C ILE A 164 -2.08 11.81 36.88
N LEU A 165 -2.84 11.06 37.63
CA LEU A 165 -2.33 9.88 38.35
C LEU A 165 -2.43 8.62 37.47
N LYS A 166 -1.53 7.69 37.67
CA LYS A 166 -1.63 6.34 37.07
C LYS A 166 -2.99 5.73 37.34
N GLY A 167 -3.64 5.16 36.35
CA GLY A 167 -4.98 4.60 36.43
C GLY A 167 -6.12 5.61 36.42
N GLN A 168 -5.85 6.91 36.41
CA GLN A 168 -6.88 7.94 36.25
C GLN A 168 -7.44 7.89 34.82
N LYS A 169 -8.77 8.02 34.67
CA LYS A 169 -9.40 8.16 33.36
C LYS A 169 -8.98 9.48 32.71
N ILE A 170 -8.43 9.41 31.50
CA ILE A 170 -8.01 10.56 30.69
C ILE A 170 -9.18 11.08 29.85
N GLY A 171 -9.95 10.16 29.25
CA GLY A 171 -11.06 10.48 28.38
C GLY A 171 -11.80 9.23 27.92
N VAL A 172 -12.59 9.36 26.89
CA VAL A 172 -13.29 8.25 26.23
C VAL A 172 -13.08 8.32 24.72
N LEU A 173 -13.16 7.20 24.03
CA LEU A 173 -13.05 7.17 22.56
C LEU A 173 -14.18 7.94 21.89
N GLY A 174 -13.85 8.77 20.91
CA GLY A 174 -14.78 9.50 20.06
C GLY A 174 -15.38 8.63 18.96
N ASP A 175 -16.58 8.97 18.53
CA ASP A 175 -17.12 8.43 17.27
C ASP A 175 -16.62 9.22 16.06
N LYS A 176 -16.97 8.76 14.86
CA LYS A 176 -16.51 9.36 13.59
C LYS A 176 -16.84 10.85 13.41
N THR A 177 -17.84 11.37 14.15
CA THR A 177 -18.25 12.78 14.02
C THR A 177 -17.35 13.74 14.78
N VAL A 178 -16.56 13.23 15.73
CA VAL A 178 -15.72 14.05 16.62
C VAL A 178 -14.26 13.62 16.69
N ASN A 179 -13.88 12.48 16.08
CA ASN A 179 -12.56 11.89 16.17
C ASN A 179 -11.72 12.02 14.90
N GLY A 180 -12.04 12.96 14.02
CA GLY A 180 -11.35 13.14 12.74
C GLY A 180 -11.89 12.25 11.61
N ASN A 181 -13.14 11.80 11.69
CA ASN A 181 -13.78 10.93 10.69
C ASN A 181 -13.06 9.57 10.53
N TRP A 182 -12.69 8.96 11.67
CA TRP A 182 -12.11 7.62 11.73
C TRP A 182 -13.08 6.60 12.34
N SER A 183 -12.90 5.33 12.02
CA SER A 183 -13.45 4.22 12.80
C SER A 183 -12.98 4.34 14.27
N PRO A 184 -13.84 4.23 15.30
CA PRO A 184 -13.44 4.43 16.67
C PRO A 184 -12.26 3.58 17.10
N HIS A 185 -11.19 4.22 17.52
CA HIS A 185 -9.95 3.59 18.00
C HIS A 185 -9.18 4.55 18.91
N LEU A 186 -8.26 4.03 19.69
CA LEU A 186 -7.23 4.81 20.35
C LEU A 186 -5.97 4.78 19.49
N HIS A 187 -5.46 5.93 19.07
CA HIS A 187 -4.08 6.07 18.64
C HIS A 187 -3.21 6.32 19.88
N PHE A 188 -2.31 5.39 20.18
CA PHE A 188 -1.40 5.46 21.33
C PHE A 188 0.05 5.56 20.84
N GLN A 189 0.75 6.61 21.26
CA GLN A 189 2.12 6.89 20.83
C GLN A 189 3.02 7.23 22.01
N VAL A 190 4.31 6.85 21.95
CA VAL A 190 5.33 7.16 22.95
C VAL A 190 6.42 8.00 22.30
N MET A 191 6.72 9.18 22.86
CA MET A 191 7.70 10.12 22.35
C MET A 191 8.75 10.47 23.41
N LEU A 192 9.99 10.70 22.96
CA LEU A 192 11.09 11.15 23.82
C LEU A 192 11.22 12.68 23.88
N SER A 193 10.57 13.40 23.00
CA SER A 193 10.52 14.85 22.95
C SER A 193 9.31 15.29 22.15
N LEU A 194 8.74 16.43 22.47
CA LEU A 194 7.73 17.09 21.64
C LEU A 194 8.33 18.05 20.61
N LEU A 195 9.68 18.20 20.58
CA LEU A 195 10.33 19.24 19.78
C LEU A 195 9.69 20.61 20.09
N ASP A 196 9.32 21.36 19.05
CA ASP A 196 8.65 22.67 19.18
C ASP A 196 7.11 22.56 19.07
N TYR A 197 6.55 21.36 19.09
CA TYR A 197 5.11 21.14 19.02
C TYR A 197 4.44 21.48 20.36
N THR A 198 3.40 22.32 20.30
CA THR A 198 2.70 22.83 21.51
C THR A 198 1.19 22.64 21.47
N THR A 199 0.61 22.39 20.29
CA THR A 199 -0.85 22.26 20.09
C THR A 199 -1.26 20.93 19.50
N ASP A 200 -0.34 20.23 18.83
CA ASP A 200 -0.52 18.92 18.23
C ASP A 200 0.78 18.15 18.30
N PHE A 201 0.81 16.92 17.76
CA PHE A 201 2.04 16.18 17.50
C PHE A 201 1.77 15.16 16.40
N PRO A 202 2.66 15.01 15.39
CA PRO A 202 2.41 14.13 14.26
C PRO A 202 2.23 12.67 14.65
N GLY A 203 1.10 12.06 14.20
CA GLY A 203 0.83 10.62 14.30
C GLY A 203 1.36 9.83 13.12
N VAL A 204 1.77 10.54 12.06
CA VAL A 204 2.26 9.97 10.80
C VAL A 204 3.43 10.76 10.25
N ALA A 205 4.36 10.08 9.58
CA ALA A 205 5.57 10.67 9.04
C ALA A 205 5.75 10.41 7.54
N TYR A 206 6.60 11.22 6.90
CA TYR A 206 7.06 10.95 5.54
C TYR A 206 8.07 9.79 5.53
N ALA A 207 7.99 8.96 4.49
CA ALA A 207 8.85 7.78 4.35
C ALA A 207 10.35 8.10 4.39
N ASN A 208 10.77 9.25 3.85
CA ASN A 208 12.16 9.71 3.86
C ASN A 208 12.66 10.16 5.24
N GLN A 209 11.77 10.32 6.22
CA GLN A 209 12.09 10.77 7.59
C GLN A 209 12.01 9.64 8.62
N ILE A 210 11.74 8.39 8.20
CA ILE A 210 11.49 7.26 9.10
C ILE A 210 12.60 7.04 10.13
N ALA A 211 13.88 7.28 9.77
CA ALA A 211 15.00 7.11 10.67
C ALA A 211 14.97 8.12 11.85
N VAL A 212 14.59 9.36 11.58
CA VAL A 212 14.44 10.42 12.60
C VAL A 212 13.28 10.10 13.51
N TRP A 213 12.10 9.84 12.93
CA TRP A 213 10.89 9.56 13.69
C TRP A 213 11.00 8.28 14.53
N LYS A 214 11.67 7.26 14.03
CA LYS A 214 11.97 6.04 14.80
C LYS A 214 12.86 6.28 16.03
N SER A 215 13.71 7.31 16.00
CA SER A 215 14.53 7.69 17.15
C SER A 215 13.77 8.53 18.17
N LEU A 216 12.76 9.26 17.73
CA LEU A 216 11.94 10.16 18.54
C LEU A 216 10.69 9.48 19.10
N CYS A 217 9.97 8.75 18.24
CA CYS A 217 8.78 7.98 18.60
C CYS A 217 9.19 6.51 18.81
N ILE A 218 9.10 6.04 20.04
CA ILE A 218 9.50 4.69 20.41
C ILE A 218 8.32 3.74 20.19
N ASP A 219 8.61 2.50 19.79
CA ASP A 219 7.60 1.44 19.67
C ASP A 219 6.85 1.29 21.01
N PRO A 220 5.55 1.63 21.07
CA PRO A 220 4.76 1.51 22.29
C PRO A 220 4.69 0.08 22.82
N ASN A 221 4.91 -0.93 21.96
CA ASN A 221 4.96 -2.32 22.38
C ASN A 221 6.13 -2.65 23.32
N ALA A 222 7.12 -1.76 23.40
CA ALA A 222 8.17 -1.87 24.42
C ALA A 222 7.62 -1.80 25.85
N LEU A 223 6.41 -1.24 26.06
CA LEU A 223 5.72 -1.19 27.36
C LEU A 223 4.88 -2.46 27.62
N PHE A 224 4.26 -3.01 26.59
CA PHE A 224 3.27 -4.10 26.70
C PHE A 224 3.84 -5.50 26.45
N HIS A 225 4.97 -5.61 25.76
CA HIS A 225 5.63 -6.88 25.41
C HIS A 225 4.70 -7.90 24.71
N ILE A 226 3.78 -7.43 23.88
CA ILE A 226 2.82 -8.28 23.17
C ILE A 226 3.54 -8.95 21.99
N LYS A 227 3.64 -10.29 22.00
CA LYS A 227 4.45 -11.06 21.04
C LYS A 227 4.06 -10.87 19.57
N ASN A 228 2.79 -10.68 19.28
CA ASN A 228 2.27 -10.61 17.91
C ASN A 228 1.96 -9.20 17.42
N LEU A 229 2.27 -8.16 18.22
CA LEU A 229 2.08 -6.77 17.86
C LEU A 229 3.31 -6.23 17.10
N GLN A 230 3.67 -6.88 16.03
CA GLN A 230 4.72 -6.42 15.12
C GLN A 230 4.16 -6.39 13.70
N THR A 231 4.36 -5.27 13.01
CA THR A 231 4.10 -5.19 11.58
C THR A 231 4.84 -6.32 10.84
N LYS A 232 4.19 -6.86 9.83
CA LYS A 232 4.78 -7.88 8.95
C LYS A 232 6.11 -7.37 8.41
N LYS A 233 7.20 -8.03 8.74
CA LYS A 233 8.53 -7.67 8.23
C LYS A 233 8.58 -7.97 6.74
N ASN A 234 8.68 -6.94 5.94
CA ASN A 234 8.96 -7.09 4.52
C ASN A 234 10.35 -7.71 4.30
N THR A 235 10.45 -8.64 3.34
CA THR A 235 11.77 -9.14 2.90
C THR A 235 12.55 -7.98 2.30
N SER A 236 13.79 -7.78 2.74
CA SER A 236 14.63 -6.68 2.25
C SER A 236 14.97 -6.84 0.76
N ASN A 237 15.24 -5.72 0.09
CA ASN A 237 15.60 -5.70 -1.32
C ASN A 237 16.86 -6.53 -1.61
N GLU A 238 17.85 -6.50 -0.72
CA GLU A 238 19.09 -7.28 -0.84
C GLU A 238 18.81 -8.77 -0.89
N LYS A 239 17.97 -9.29 0.01
CA LYS A 239 17.56 -10.71 0.02
C LYS A 239 16.78 -11.09 -1.22
N LEU A 240 15.88 -10.22 -1.69
CA LEU A 240 15.13 -10.45 -2.92
C LEU A 240 16.06 -10.49 -4.14
N ILE A 241 17.01 -9.57 -4.24
CA ILE A 241 18.01 -9.51 -5.32
C ILE A 241 18.91 -10.74 -5.30
N GLU A 242 19.38 -11.13 -4.11
CA GLU A 242 20.22 -12.32 -3.95
C GLU A 242 19.48 -13.58 -4.42
N TYR A 243 18.26 -13.80 -3.97
CA TYR A 243 17.44 -14.93 -4.38
C TYR A 243 17.20 -14.93 -5.91
N ARG A 244 16.89 -13.75 -6.49
CA ARG A 244 16.73 -13.61 -7.94
C ARG A 244 17.98 -14.01 -8.71
N LYS A 245 19.17 -13.59 -8.26
CA LYS A 245 20.45 -13.93 -8.91
C LYS A 245 20.75 -15.44 -8.88
N GLN A 246 20.30 -16.13 -7.86
CA GLN A 246 20.55 -17.56 -7.69
C GLN A 246 19.53 -18.44 -8.44
N HIS A 247 18.25 -18.00 -8.51
CA HIS A 247 17.15 -18.88 -8.90
C HIS A 247 16.35 -18.39 -10.12
N LEU A 248 16.53 -17.17 -10.58
CA LEU A 248 15.82 -16.65 -11.78
C LEU A 248 16.77 -16.50 -12.97
N GLY A 249 16.21 -16.65 -14.17
CA GLY A 249 16.98 -16.51 -15.41
C GLY A 249 17.71 -15.17 -15.50
N LYS A 250 18.99 -15.19 -15.87
CA LYS A 250 19.84 -13.97 -15.96
C LYS A 250 19.33 -12.91 -16.93
N GLY A 251 18.49 -13.30 -17.90
CA GLY A 251 17.84 -12.37 -18.82
C GLY A 251 16.71 -11.54 -18.19
N LEU A 252 16.22 -11.92 -17.00
CA LEU A 252 15.22 -11.18 -16.25
C LEU A 252 15.87 -10.05 -15.44
N SER A 253 16.35 -9.01 -16.14
CA SER A 253 17.05 -7.88 -15.54
C SER A 253 16.11 -6.96 -14.76
N LEU A 254 16.66 -6.27 -13.76
CA LEU A 254 16.00 -5.14 -13.11
C LEU A 254 16.28 -3.86 -13.90
N GLN A 255 15.30 -2.99 -14.01
CA GLN A 255 15.37 -1.82 -14.90
C GLN A 255 16.17 -0.66 -14.31
N TYR A 256 16.20 -0.53 -12.98
CA TYR A 256 16.81 0.60 -12.29
C TYR A 256 18.07 0.18 -11.52
N LYS A 257 19.02 1.13 -11.39
CA LYS A 257 20.25 0.92 -10.60
C LYS A 257 19.92 0.66 -9.13
N GLU A 258 18.96 1.41 -8.59
CA GLU A 258 18.37 1.19 -7.28
C GLU A 258 17.00 0.53 -7.49
N PRO A 259 16.90 -0.78 -7.27
CA PRO A 259 15.67 -1.52 -7.53
C PRO A 259 14.53 -1.07 -6.64
N LEU A 260 13.39 -0.77 -7.25
CA LEU A 260 12.16 -0.41 -6.56
C LEU A 260 11.36 -1.68 -6.27
N LYS A 261 10.82 -1.77 -5.05
CA LYS A 261 9.92 -2.85 -4.64
C LYS A 261 8.49 -2.33 -4.67
N MET A 262 7.83 -2.51 -5.80
CA MET A 262 6.42 -2.16 -5.94
C MET A 262 5.54 -3.21 -5.28
N VAL A 263 4.57 -2.76 -4.47
CA VAL A 263 3.68 -3.63 -3.69
C VAL A 263 2.20 -3.35 -3.94
N ARG A 264 1.87 -2.21 -4.55
CA ARG A 264 0.50 -1.83 -4.90
C ARG A 264 0.46 -1.01 -6.17
N GLY A 265 -0.65 -1.12 -6.91
CA GLY A 265 -1.01 -0.19 -7.96
C GLY A 265 -2.31 0.51 -7.61
N GLU A 266 -2.45 1.78 -7.95
CA GLU A 266 -3.64 2.60 -7.67
C GLU A 266 -3.85 3.61 -8.80
N GLY A 267 -4.85 3.38 -9.64
CA GLY A 267 -5.11 4.23 -10.80
C GLY A 267 -3.90 4.32 -11.71
N VAL A 268 -3.29 5.49 -11.85
CA VAL A 268 -2.09 5.72 -12.68
C VAL A 268 -0.78 5.63 -11.89
N TYR A 269 -0.84 5.22 -10.62
CA TYR A 269 0.34 5.17 -9.76
C TYR A 269 0.71 3.75 -9.35
N LEU A 270 2.01 3.52 -9.19
CA LEU A 270 2.59 2.40 -8.45
C LEU A 270 3.04 2.89 -7.08
N LEU A 271 2.88 2.06 -6.06
CA LEU A 271 3.30 2.35 -4.69
C LEU A 271 4.36 1.34 -4.25
N ASP A 272 5.42 1.84 -3.64
CA ASP A 272 6.43 0.98 -3.02
C ASP A 272 6.02 0.55 -1.59
N GLU A 273 6.86 -0.25 -0.95
CA GLU A 273 6.61 -0.78 0.40
C GLU A 273 6.57 0.28 1.51
N LEU A 274 6.98 1.51 1.22
CA LEU A 274 6.89 2.67 2.12
C LEU A 274 5.71 3.60 1.78
N GLY A 275 4.91 3.25 0.76
CA GLY A 275 3.76 4.04 0.30
C GLY A 275 4.15 5.24 -0.56
N ARG A 276 5.39 5.34 -1.05
CA ARG A 276 5.77 6.38 -2.00
C ARG A 276 5.11 6.09 -3.34
N LYS A 277 4.50 7.12 -3.93
CA LYS A 277 3.79 7.03 -5.21
C LYS A 277 4.72 7.36 -6.39
N TYR A 278 4.63 6.55 -7.43
CA TYR A 278 5.35 6.72 -8.69
C TYR A 278 4.36 6.74 -9.83
N LEU A 279 4.37 7.79 -10.65
CA LEU A 279 3.53 7.85 -11.85
C LEU A 279 3.99 6.76 -12.83
N ASP A 280 3.09 5.85 -13.16
CA ASP A 280 3.38 4.76 -14.08
C ASP A 280 3.21 5.22 -15.53
N THR A 281 4.33 5.52 -16.17
CA THR A 281 4.38 5.90 -17.59
C THR A 281 4.92 4.78 -18.48
N VAL A 282 5.08 3.58 -17.93
CA VAL A 282 5.73 2.44 -18.62
C VAL A 282 4.78 1.26 -18.83
N ASN A 283 3.96 0.92 -17.82
CA ASN A 283 3.09 -0.25 -17.91
C ASN A 283 1.87 0.04 -18.80
N ASN A 284 1.87 -0.55 -19.98
CA ASN A 284 0.79 -0.41 -20.95
C ASN A 284 -0.28 -1.52 -20.86
N VAL A 285 -0.21 -2.39 -19.88
CA VAL A 285 -1.16 -3.50 -19.67
C VAL A 285 -2.39 -3.03 -18.88
N ALA A 286 -2.21 -2.13 -17.94
CA ALA A 286 -3.27 -1.59 -17.11
C ALA A 286 -3.98 -0.40 -17.80
N HIS A 287 -4.68 -0.63 -18.90
CA HIS A 287 -5.30 0.41 -19.74
C HIS A 287 -6.32 1.28 -19.00
N VAL A 288 -7.02 0.72 -18.01
CA VAL A 288 -8.00 1.43 -17.19
C VAL A 288 -7.42 1.86 -15.83
N GLY A 289 -6.12 1.76 -15.67
CA GLY A 289 -5.41 1.97 -14.42
C GLY A 289 -5.28 0.69 -13.58
N HIS A 290 -4.38 0.76 -12.60
CA HIS A 290 -4.18 -0.30 -11.63
C HIS A 290 -5.36 -0.39 -10.67
N GLU A 291 -5.66 -1.60 -10.21
CA GLU A 291 -6.68 -1.87 -9.19
C GLU A 291 -8.08 -1.33 -9.55
N HIS A 292 -8.42 -1.28 -10.86
CA HIS A 292 -9.73 -0.77 -11.29
C HIS A 292 -10.87 -1.59 -10.67
N PRO A 293 -11.76 -1.01 -9.85
CA PRO A 293 -12.66 -1.76 -8.97
C PRO A 293 -13.63 -2.67 -9.75
N THR A 294 -14.14 -2.23 -10.88
CA THR A 294 -15.03 -3.05 -11.72
C THR A 294 -14.31 -4.27 -12.30
N VAL A 295 -13.06 -4.10 -12.76
CA VAL A 295 -12.25 -5.19 -13.33
C VAL A 295 -11.86 -6.19 -12.26
N VAL A 296 -11.41 -5.70 -11.10
CA VAL A 296 -11.06 -6.52 -9.94
C VAL A 296 -12.25 -7.35 -9.49
N LYS A 297 -13.42 -6.71 -9.31
CA LYS A 297 -14.65 -7.36 -8.88
C LYS A 297 -15.08 -8.44 -9.87
N ALA A 298 -15.13 -8.14 -11.17
CA ALA A 298 -15.50 -9.12 -12.20
C ALA A 298 -14.56 -10.34 -12.21
N GLY A 299 -13.24 -10.11 -12.07
CA GLY A 299 -12.26 -11.19 -11.97
C GLY A 299 -12.46 -12.06 -10.73
N GLN A 300 -12.70 -11.46 -9.56
CA GLN A 300 -12.95 -12.16 -8.31
C GLN A 300 -14.23 -13.00 -8.37
N GLU A 301 -15.33 -12.43 -8.87
CA GLU A 301 -16.62 -13.10 -9.02
C GLU A 301 -16.51 -14.31 -9.97
N GLN A 302 -15.88 -14.11 -11.13
CA GLN A 302 -15.72 -15.19 -12.09
C GLN A 302 -14.80 -16.32 -11.56
N THR A 303 -13.71 -15.97 -10.91
CA THR A 303 -12.76 -16.96 -10.34
C THR A 303 -13.41 -17.77 -9.22
N ALA A 304 -14.32 -17.17 -8.44
CA ALA A 304 -15.04 -17.86 -7.38
C ALA A 304 -16.04 -18.92 -7.92
N VAL A 305 -16.50 -18.76 -9.17
CA VAL A 305 -17.48 -19.67 -9.79
C VAL A 305 -16.80 -20.70 -10.68
N LEU A 306 -15.99 -20.25 -11.64
CA LEU A 306 -15.35 -21.11 -12.61
C LEU A 306 -14.12 -20.45 -13.24
N ASN A 307 -12.99 -21.15 -13.18
CA ASN A 307 -11.79 -20.87 -13.96
C ASN A 307 -11.36 -22.16 -14.68
N THR A 308 -11.60 -22.23 -16.00
CA THR A 308 -11.28 -23.42 -16.82
C THR A 308 -10.78 -23.00 -18.21
N ASN A 309 -10.46 -23.99 -19.04
CA ASN A 309 -9.96 -23.76 -20.40
C ASN A 309 -11.11 -23.66 -21.44
N SER A 310 -10.77 -23.18 -22.65
CA SER A 310 -11.69 -22.96 -23.75
C SER A 310 -12.28 -24.21 -24.43
N ARG A 311 -12.00 -25.42 -23.91
CA ARG A 311 -12.57 -26.66 -24.42
C ARG A 311 -14.04 -26.85 -24.04
N TYR A 312 -14.48 -26.09 -23.05
CA TYR A 312 -15.87 -26.10 -22.59
C TYR A 312 -16.58 -24.85 -23.12
N LEU A 313 -17.86 -24.97 -23.45
CA LEU A 313 -18.66 -23.81 -23.86
C LEU A 313 -18.87 -22.88 -22.67
N HIS A 314 -18.64 -21.61 -22.93
CA HIS A 314 -18.90 -20.54 -21.98
C HIS A 314 -19.28 -19.24 -22.70
N GLU A 315 -20.28 -18.53 -22.21
CA GLU A 315 -20.81 -17.33 -22.87
C GLU A 315 -19.79 -16.18 -22.92
N ASN A 316 -18.97 -16.00 -21.88
CA ASN A 316 -18.06 -14.87 -21.75
C ASN A 316 -17.04 -14.79 -22.88
N ILE A 317 -16.53 -15.91 -23.40
CA ILE A 317 -15.60 -15.89 -24.53
C ILE A 317 -16.27 -15.38 -25.81
N ASN A 318 -17.52 -15.79 -26.04
CA ASN A 318 -18.30 -15.35 -27.21
C ASN A 318 -18.68 -13.88 -27.09
N LEU A 319 -19.06 -13.42 -25.89
CA LEU A 319 -19.36 -12.00 -25.64
C LEU A 319 -18.12 -11.14 -25.87
N LEU A 320 -16.97 -11.53 -25.34
CA LEU A 320 -15.70 -10.82 -25.56
C LEU A 320 -15.34 -10.78 -27.05
N ALA A 321 -15.48 -11.90 -27.79
CA ALA A 321 -15.24 -11.95 -29.21
C ALA A 321 -16.15 -10.97 -29.97
N LYS A 322 -17.44 -10.96 -29.64
CA LYS A 322 -18.45 -10.05 -30.25
C LYS A 322 -18.09 -8.58 -30.01
N GLU A 323 -17.74 -8.20 -28.77
CA GLU A 323 -17.36 -6.82 -28.43
C GLU A 323 -16.10 -6.37 -29.18
N ILE A 324 -15.09 -7.24 -29.29
CA ILE A 324 -13.86 -6.93 -30.04
C ILE A 324 -14.15 -6.77 -31.52
N LEU A 325 -14.88 -7.71 -32.12
CA LEU A 325 -15.22 -7.69 -33.55
C LEU A 325 -16.06 -6.47 -33.93
N ALA A 326 -16.91 -5.97 -33.02
CA ALA A 326 -17.70 -4.76 -33.24
C ALA A 326 -16.86 -3.49 -33.40
N THR A 327 -15.60 -3.51 -32.97
CA THR A 327 -14.65 -2.38 -33.12
C THR A 327 -13.81 -2.46 -34.42
N LEU A 328 -13.98 -3.53 -35.20
CA LEU A 328 -13.16 -3.81 -36.40
C LEU A 328 -13.99 -3.71 -37.66
N PRO A 329 -13.34 -3.55 -38.84
CA PRO A 329 -14.02 -3.64 -40.13
C PRO A 329 -14.72 -5.01 -40.29
N PRO A 330 -15.88 -5.08 -40.99
CA PRO A 330 -16.67 -6.31 -41.11
C PRO A 330 -15.92 -7.50 -41.75
N GLU A 331 -14.89 -7.24 -42.53
CA GLU A 331 -14.05 -8.24 -43.15
C GLU A 331 -13.20 -9.02 -42.15
N LEU A 332 -12.93 -8.42 -41.00
CA LEU A 332 -12.21 -9.03 -39.87
C LEU A 332 -13.23 -9.67 -38.93
N SER A 333 -13.73 -10.83 -39.28
CA SER A 333 -14.86 -11.50 -38.61
C SER A 333 -14.47 -12.67 -37.70
N VAL A 334 -13.17 -12.96 -37.56
CA VAL A 334 -12.66 -14.08 -36.73
C VAL A 334 -11.61 -13.59 -35.74
N VAL A 335 -11.74 -14.02 -34.48
CA VAL A 335 -10.79 -13.70 -33.39
C VAL A 335 -10.08 -14.96 -32.93
N HIS A 336 -8.77 -14.87 -32.75
CA HIS A 336 -7.95 -15.87 -32.08
C HIS A 336 -7.46 -15.33 -30.74
N PHE A 337 -7.82 -16.00 -29.63
CA PHE A 337 -7.31 -15.68 -28.29
C PHE A 337 -6.05 -16.48 -27.98
N VAL A 338 -5.01 -15.81 -27.52
CA VAL A 338 -3.71 -16.36 -27.14
C VAL A 338 -3.24 -15.72 -25.82
N ASN A 339 -2.14 -16.22 -25.25
CA ASN A 339 -1.71 -15.77 -23.90
C ASN A 339 -0.72 -14.59 -23.92
N SER A 340 -0.18 -14.22 -25.07
CA SER A 340 0.80 -13.13 -25.19
C SER A 340 0.86 -12.53 -26.59
N GLY A 341 1.41 -11.32 -26.68
CA GLY A 341 1.73 -10.71 -27.99
C GLY A 341 2.72 -11.53 -28.80
N SER A 342 3.64 -12.25 -28.15
CA SER A 342 4.55 -13.18 -28.85
C SER A 342 3.79 -14.31 -29.54
N GLU A 343 2.83 -14.93 -28.84
CA GLU A 343 2.00 -15.98 -29.44
C GLU A 343 1.09 -15.43 -30.53
N ALA A 344 0.56 -14.21 -30.37
CA ALA A 344 -0.27 -13.58 -31.39
C ALA A 344 0.51 -13.33 -32.69
N ASN A 345 1.70 -12.76 -32.60
CA ASN A 345 2.56 -12.50 -33.77
C ASN A 345 3.08 -13.80 -34.38
N GLU A 346 3.47 -14.78 -33.57
CA GLU A 346 3.85 -16.13 -34.04
C GLU A 346 2.73 -16.75 -34.88
N LEU A 347 1.50 -16.76 -34.34
CA LEU A 347 0.34 -17.32 -35.02
C LEU A 347 0.03 -16.57 -36.31
N ALA A 348 -0.01 -15.22 -36.26
CA ALA A 348 -0.32 -14.38 -37.41
C ALA A 348 0.67 -14.62 -38.57
N ILE A 349 1.97 -14.65 -38.30
CA ILE A 349 3.01 -14.86 -39.32
C ILE A 349 2.92 -16.28 -39.88
N ARG A 350 2.72 -17.30 -39.05
CA ARG A 350 2.53 -18.67 -39.51
C ARG A 350 1.33 -18.80 -40.45
N MET A 351 0.20 -18.17 -40.10
CA MET A 351 -0.99 -18.15 -40.93
C MET A 351 -0.70 -17.44 -42.27
N ALA A 352 -0.05 -16.28 -42.22
CA ALA A 352 0.31 -15.51 -43.43
C ALA A 352 1.23 -16.32 -44.38
N LYS A 353 2.29 -16.94 -43.83
CA LYS A 353 3.19 -17.82 -44.59
C LYS A 353 2.46 -19.00 -45.24
N THR A 354 1.55 -19.62 -44.46
CA THR A 354 0.76 -20.75 -44.97
C THR A 354 -0.16 -20.36 -46.14
N VAL A 355 -0.85 -19.22 -45.99
CA VAL A 355 -1.79 -18.74 -47.03
C VAL A 355 -1.07 -18.24 -48.27
N THR A 356 0.04 -17.52 -48.13
CA THR A 356 0.77 -16.90 -49.23
C THR A 356 1.79 -17.83 -49.92
N GLY A 357 2.24 -18.88 -49.21
CA GLY A 357 3.37 -19.71 -49.63
C GLY A 357 4.70 -18.95 -49.68
N LYS A 358 4.80 -17.77 -49.00
CA LYS A 358 6.00 -16.92 -48.95
C LYS A 358 6.65 -16.98 -47.57
N GLU A 359 7.98 -16.85 -47.57
CA GLU A 359 8.78 -16.82 -46.33
C GLU A 359 9.22 -15.42 -45.90
N ASP A 360 9.34 -14.49 -46.85
CA ASP A 360 9.84 -13.15 -46.62
C ASP A 360 8.87 -12.31 -45.80
N VAL A 361 9.44 -11.56 -44.84
CA VAL A 361 8.70 -10.66 -43.94
C VAL A 361 9.36 -9.29 -43.96
N ILE A 362 8.56 -8.24 -44.04
CA ILE A 362 9.01 -6.86 -43.90
C ILE A 362 8.70 -6.37 -42.48
N ALA A 363 9.70 -5.88 -41.75
CA ALA A 363 9.58 -5.39 -40.40
C ALA A 363 10.18 -3.99 -40.21
N SER A 364 9.70 -3.24 -39.23
CA SER A 364 10.19 -1.90 -38.90
C SER A 364 11.53 -1.94 -38.19
N GLN A 365 12.42 -1.00 -38.54
CA GLN A 365 13.61 -0.70 -37.73
C GLN A 365 13.23 -0.44 -36.27
N VAL A 366 14.05 -0.89 -35.30
CA VAL A 366 13.86 -0.78 -33.85
C VAL A 366 12.65 -1.55 -33.34
N GLY A 367 12.04 -2.40 -34.18
CA GLY A 367 10.85 -3.20 -33.78
C GLY A 367 11.19 -4.28 -32.79
N TYR A 368 10.29 -4.48 -31.80
CA TYR A 368 10.24 -5.64 -30.93
C TYR A 368 8.87 -6.30 -31.05
N HIS A 369 8.87 -7.58 -31.42
CA HIS A 369 7.64 -8.29 -31.75
C HIS A 369 7.38 -9.53 -30.89
N GLY A 370 8.28 -9.86 -29.98
CA GLY A 370 8.15 -10.99 -29.04
C GLY A 370 9.43 -11.81 -28.85
N ASN A 371 9.29 -12.95 -28.18
CA ASN A 371 10.39 -13.83 -27.79
C ASN A 371 10.31 -15.24 -28.38
N THR A 372 9.36 -15.54 -29.26
CA THR A 372 9.36 -16.79 -30.03
C THR A 372 10.38 -16.69 -31.18
N ASN A 373 10.74 -17.81 -31.78
CA ASN A 373 11.74 -17.81 -32.84
C ASN A 373 11.38 -16.88 -33.98
N ILE A 374 10.17 -16.97 -34.53
CA ILE A 374 9.70 -16.07 -35.61
C ILE A 374 9.70 -14.60 -35.14
N CYS A 375 9.27 -14.33 -33.89
CA CYS A 375 9.27 -12.97 -33.36
C CYS A 375 10.69 -12.40 -33.19
N VAL A 376 11.66 -13.22 -32.81
CA VAL A 376 13.08 -12.80 -32.71
C VAL A 376 13.63 -12.50 -34.07
N ASP A 377 13.32 -13.32 -35.07
CA ASP A 377 13.78 -13.18 -36.47
C ASP A 377 13.32 -11.87 -37.13
N ILE A 378 12.17 -11.31 -36.69
CA ILE A 378 11.63 -10.04 -37.23
C ILE A 378 11.86 -8.85 -36.31
N SER A 379 12.53 -9.05 -35.15
CA SER A 379 12.77 -7.99 -34.16
C SER A 379 14.17 -7.40 -34.29
N SER A 380 14.30 -6.28 -34.97
CA SER A 380 15.60 -5.58 -35.13
C SER A 380 16.17 -5.18 -33.77
N TYR A 381 15.33 -4.86 -32.78
CA TYR A 381 15.74 -4.67 -31.40
C TYR A 381 16.54 -5.85 -30.82
N LYS A 382 16.24 -7.09 -31.27
CA LYS A 382 16.94 -8.31 -30.82
C LYS A 382 18.17 -8.60 -31.61
N PHE A 383 18.05 -8.69 -32.93
CA PHE A 383 19.16 -9.11 -33.78
C PHE A 383 20.23 -8.03 -34.03
N ASP A 384 19.90 -6.73 -33.91
CA ASP A 384 20.86 -5.61 -33.91
C ASP A 384 21.40 -5.31 -32.48
N GLY A 385 20.81 -5.88 -31.43
CA GLY A 385 21.22 -5.70 -30.05
C GLY A 385 22.45 -6.51 -29.65
N LYS A 386 22.88 -6.38 -28.40
CA LYS A 386 24.03 -7.11 -27.86
C LYS A 386 23.83 -8.62 -27.96
N GLY A 387 24.70 -9.30 -28.72
CA GLY A 387 24.65 -10.75 -28.98
C GLY A 387 23.76 -11.15 -30.15
N GLY A 388 23.16 -10.19 -30.84
CA GLY A 388 22.47 -10.41 -32.11
C GLY A 388 23.42 -10.75 -33.27
N LYS A 389 22.88 -11.33 -34.33
CA LYS A 389 23.63 -11.78 -35.52
C LYS A 389 23.21 -11.07 -36.81
N GLY A 390 22.45 -9.97 -36.70
CA GLY A 390 21.80 -9.29 -37.80
C GLY A 390 20.48 -9.95 -38.20
N ALA A 391 19.79 -9.34 -39.19
CA ALA A 391 18.55 -9.86 -39.73
C ALA A 391 18.78 -11.17 -40.48
N PRO A 392 17.91 -12.20 -40.32
CA PRO A 392 17.90 -13.37 -41.20
C PRO A 392 17.60 -12.96 -42.67
N ASP A 393 18.02 -13.80 -43.64
CA ASP A 393 17.87 -13.53 -45.09
C ASP A 393 16.42 -13.23 -45.51
N HIS A 394 15.45 -13.84 -44.84
CA HIS A 394 14.02 -13.68 -45.12
C HIS A 394 13.39 -12.47 -44.41
N THR A 395 14.17 -11.68 -43.64
CA THR A 395 13.67 -10.52 -42.89
C THR A 395 14.22 -9.22 -43.53
N HIS A 396 13.31 -8.41 -44.06
CA HIS A 396 13.62 -7.14 -44.72
C HIS A 396 13.21 -5.98 -43.80
N ILE A 397 14.15 -5.06 -43.51
CA ILE A 397 13.92 -3.96 -42.57
C ILE A 397 13.72 -2.66 -43.35
N PHE A 398 12.60 -1.98 -43.07
CA PHE A 398 12.39 -0.61 -43.52
C PHE A 398 12.69 0.40 -42.38
N PRO A 399 13.20 1.60 -42.75
CA PRO A 399 13.49 2.65 -41.78
C PRO A 399 12.26 3.08 -41.00
N LEU A 400 12.46 3.39 -39.69
CA LEU A 400 11.39 3.95 -38.86
C LEU A 400 10.87 5.28 -39.48
N PRO A 401 9.56 5.45 -39.69
CA PRO A 401 8.97 6.68 -40.21
C PRO A 401 8.91 7.74 -39.09
N ASP A 402 10.05 8.35 -38.78
CA ASP A 402 10.21 9.39 -37.78
C ASP A 402 10.51 10.71 -38.47
N ALA A 403 9.57 11.66 -38.44
CA ALA A 403 9.71 12.96 -39.06
C ALA A 403 10.81 13.85 -38.46
N PHE A 404 11.24 13.53 -37.22
CA PHE A 404 12.27 14.30 -36.50
C PHE A 404 13.69 13.71 -36.70
N ARG A 405 13.85 12.38 -36.55
CA ARG A 405 15.15 11.67 -36.56
C ARG A 405 15.29 10.66 -37.69
N GLY A 406 14.21 10.40 -38.40
CA GLY A 406 14.19 9.36 -39.44
C GLY A 406 15.06 9.67 -40.64
N LYS A 407 15.36 8.61 -41.42
CA LYS A 407 16.16 8.68 -42.65
C LYS A 407 15.49 9.55 -43.71
N TYR A 408 14.17 9.58 -43.77
CA TYR A 408 13.35 10.34 -44.69
C TYR A 408 12.57 11.41 -43.93
N ARG A 409 13.15 12.59 -43.82
CA ARG A 409 12.55 13.76 -43.19
C ARG A 409 11.77 14.57 -44.20
#